data_d4de8d2100583675f5c5a41e9be91d01
#
_entry.id   d4de8d2100583675f5c5a41e9be91d01
#
_cell.length_a   1.000
_cell.length_b   1.000
_cell.length_c   1.000
_cell.angle_alpha   90.00
_cell.angle_beta   90.00
_cell.angle_gamma   90.00
#
_symmetry.space_group_name_H-M   'P 1'
#
loop_
_entity.id
_entity.type
_entity.pdbx_description
1 polymer ?
#
loop_
_entity_poly.entity_id
_entity_poly.type
_entity_poly.pdbx_seq_one_letter_code
_entity_poly.pdbx_strand_id
1 'polypeptide(L)'
;MLMRHAIAPGSGDLPGFGLEDCSTQRVLSEAGRAQSSAIGARLRTHGIASARVLSSAWCRCKETAELLGRGAVAIEPVLNSFFADRPTTEAQTAALRGLLRDWIEPRPLVLAICQVNITGLIGIFLVSGELLLV
;
A
#
# COMPACT_ATOMS: atom_id res chain seq x y z
N MET A 1 -7.84 6.29 3.10
CA MET A 1 -7.78 4.88 3.57
C MET A 1 -6.35 4.37 3.44
N LEU A 2 -5.81 3.82 4.52
CA LEU A 2 -4.52 3.13 4.51
C LEU A 2 -4.76 1.63 4.35
N MET A 3 -4.07 0.99 3.45
CA MET A 3 -4.18 -0.45 3.23
C MET A 3 -2.79 -1.08 3.26
N ARG A 4 -2.60 -2.07 4.13
CA ARG A 4 -1.43 -2.92 4.03
C ARG A 4 -1.57 -3.82 2.79
N HIS A 5 -0.47 -3.99 2.03
CA HIS A 5 -0.47 -4.94 0.91
C HIS A 5 -1.04 -6.30 1.32
N ALA A 6 -1.67 -6.98 0.37
CA ALA A 6 -2.28 -8.29 0.58
C ALA A 6 -1.22 -9.38 0.90
N ILE A 7 -1.64 -10.60 1.09
CA ILE A 7 -0.79 -11.70 1.51
C ILE A 7 0.37 -11.91 0.53
N ALA A 8 1.58 -11.61 1.00
CA ALA A 8 2.85 -11.86 0.34
C ALA A 8 3.73 -12.66 1.31
N PRO A 9 3.95 -13.96 1.08
CA PRO A 9 4.67 -14.83 2.02
C PRO A 9 6.08 -14.33 2.35
N GLY A 10 6.52 -14.59 3.57
CA GLY A 10 7.82 -14.16 4.08
C GLY A 10 7.77 -12.83 4.82
N SER A 11 8.92 -12.27 5.13
CA SER A 11 9.10 -11.00 5.82
C SER A 11 10.25 -10.20 5.21
N GLY A 12 10.19 -8.87 5.35
CA GLY A 12 11.21 -7.96 4.83
C GLY A 12 11.34 -8.02 3.30
N ASP A 13 12.48 -7.63 2.81
CA ASP A 13 12.85 -7.70 1.41
C ASP A 13 13.94 -8.76 1.20
N LEU A 14 13.96 -9.39 0.02
CA LEU A 14 14.97 -10.40 -0.31
C LEU A 14 16.33 -9.73 -0.53
N PRO A 15 17.44 -10.40 -0.19
CA PRO A 15 18.76 -9.90 -0.50
C PRO A 15 18.92 -9.62 -2.01
N GLY A 16 19.41 -8.43 -2.34
CA GLY A 16 19.65 -8.04 -3.74
C GLY A 16 18.39 -7.73 -4.54
N PHE A 17 17.22 -7.52 -3.90
CA PHE A 17 16.01 -7.14 -4.61
C PHE A 17 16.18 -5.82 -5.39
N GLY A 18 15.53 -5.72 -6.54
CA GLY A 18 15.42 -4.50 -7.33
C GLY A 18 13.96 -4.08 -7.48
N LEU A 19 13.69 -2.77 -7.37
CA LEU A 19 12.32 -2.25 -7.48
C LEU A 19 11.71 -2.45 -8.88
N GLU A 20 12.56 -2.45 -9.90
CA GLU A 20 12.14 -2.62 -11.29
C GLU A 20 11.95 -4.08 -11.71
N ASP A 21 12.36 -5.03 -10.86
CA ASP A 21 12.29 -6.46 -11.16
C ASP A 21 11.53 -7.22 -10.07
N CYS A 22 10.26 -7.48 -10.33
CA CYS A 22 9.39 -8.20 -9.39
C CYS A 22 9.85 -9.64 -9.11
N SER A 23 10.62 -10.25 -10.01
CA SER A 23 11.16 -11.60 -9.80
C SER A 23 12.18 -11.66 -8.65
N THR A 24 12.75 -10.52 -8.29
CA THR A 24 13.69 -10.37 -7.17
C THR A 24 13.00 -10.02 -5.85
N GLN A 25 11.69 -9.82 -5.85
CA GLN A 25 10.92 -9.36 -4.70
C GLN A 25 10.01 -10.45 -4.14
N ARG A 26 9.59 -10.29 -2.88
CA ARG A 26 8.39 -10.99 -2.40
C ARG A 26 7.18 -10.45 -3.13
N VAL A 27 6.42 -11.34 -3.75
CA VAL A 27 5.18 -11.01 -4.49
C VAL A 27 3.97 -11.58 -3.78
N LEU A 28 2.79 -11.18 -4.21
CA LEU A 28 1.55 -11.73 -3.68
C LEU A 28 1.46 -13.23 -3.96
N SER A 29 0.92 -13.98 -3.00
CA SER A 29 0.45 -15.33 -3.25
C SER A 29 -0.85 -15.31 -4.05
N GLU A 30 -1.28 -16.47 -4.55
CA GLU A 30 -2.60 -16.61 -5.17
C GLU A 30 -3.73 -16.19 -4.20
N ALA A 31 -3.62 -16.58 -2.93
CA ALA A 31 -4.53 -16.15 -1.88
C ALA A 31 -4.51 -14.62 -1.68
N GLY A 32 -3.34 -13.99 -1.78
CA GLY A 32 -3.21 -12.53 -1.70
C GLY A 32 -3.87 -11.82 -2.87
N ARG A 33 -3.75 -12.35 -4.08
CA ARG A 33 -4.45 -11.82 -5.26
C ARG A 33 -5.96 -11.91 -5.11
N ALA A 34 -6.46 -13.07 -4.71
CA ALA A 34 -7.88 -13.28 -4.42
C ALA A 34 -8.38 -12.33 -3.31
N GLN A 35 -7.59 -12.16 -2.24
CA GLN A 35 -7.88 -11.23 -1.15
C GLN A 35 -8.03 -9.79 -1.66
N SER A 36 -7.10 -9.30 -2.47
CA SER A 36 -7.16 -7.94 -3.02
C SER A 36 -8.41 -7.71 -3.87
N SER A 37 -8.72 -8.65 -4.76
CA SER A 37 -9.91 -8.59 -5.60
C SER A 37 -11.20 -8.60 -4.78
N ALA A 38 -11.27 -9.43 -3.74
CA ALA A 38 -12.42 -9.49 -2.84
C ALA A 38 -12.60 -8.17 -2.05
N ILE A 39 -11.50 -7.56 -1.60
CA ILE A 39 -11.54 -6.24 -0.93
C ILE A 39 -12.05 -5.18 -1.90
N GLY A 40 -11.57 -5.16 -3.13
CA GLY A 40 -12.06 -4.25 -4.17
C GLY A 40 -13.57 -4.40 -4.43
N ALA A 41 -14.07 -5.64 -4.48
CA ALA A 41 -15.50 -5.91 -4.60
C ALA A 41 -16.29 -5.39 -3.40
N ARG A 42 -15.79 -5.58 -2.17
CA ARG A 42 -16.41 -5.06 -0.95
C ARG A 42 -16.44 -3.54 -0.92
N LEU A 43 -15.37 -2.86 -1.35
CA LEU A 43 -15.36 -1.40 -1.45
C LEU A 43 -16.49 -0.92 -2.37
N ARG A 44 -16.69 -1.59 -3.52
CA ARG A 44 -17.79 -1.27 -4.43
C ARG A 44 -19.16 -1.42 -3.76
N THR A 45 -19.41 -2.53 -3.08
CA THR A 45 -20.70 -2.77 -2.39
C THR A 45 -20.97 -1.75 -1.28
N HIS A 46 -19.92 -1.10 -0.74
CA HIS A 46 -20.03 -0.04 0.25
C HIS A 46 -20.01 1.37 -0.37
N GLY A 47 -20.30 1.49 -1.65
CA GLY A 47 -20.44 2.78 -2.33
C GLY A 47 -19.14 3.40 -2.86
N ILE A 48 -17.99 2.73 -2.70
CA ILE A 48 -16.71 3.20 -3.24
C ILE A 48 -16.51 2.59 -4.62
N ALA A 49 -17.21 3.14 -5.63
CA ALA A 49 -17.11 2.69 -7.01
C ALA A 49 -15.76 3.08 -7.63
N SER A 50 -15.23 4.25 -7.28
CA SER A 50 -13.92 4.73 -7.75
C SER A 50 -13.17 5.43 -6.62
N ALA A 51 -11.85 5.44 -6.73
CA ALA A 51 -10.96 6.09 -5.79
C ALA A 51 -9.70 6.63 -6.50
N ARG A 52 -9.03 7.57 -5.89
CA ARG A 52 -7.63 7.85 -6.21
C ARG A 52 -6.78 6.78 -5.52
N VAL A 53 -6.05 6.00 -6.29
CA VAL A 53 -5.25 4.89 -5.75
C VAL A 53 -3.77 5.22 -5.93
N LEU A 54 -3.06 5.30 -4.81
CA LEU A 54 -1.62 5.49 -4.77
C LEU A 54 -0.96 4.25 -4.16
N SER A 55 0.22 3.90 -4.66
CA SER A 55 0.98 2.75 -4.18
C SER A 55 2.45 3.08 -4.01
N SER A 56 3.10 2.38 -3.11
CA SER A 56 4.57 2.31 -3.11
C SER A 56 5.06 1.58 -4.36
N ALA A 57 6.34 1.74 -4.68
CA ALA A 57 6.97 1.08 -5.83
C ALA A 57 7.17 -0.44 -5.64
N TRP A 58 6.97 -0.99 -4.43
CA TRP A 58 7.07 -2.45 -4.19
C TRP A 58 6.01 -3.22 -4.95
N CYS A 59 6.41 -4.29 -5.63
CA CYS A 59 5.52 -5.06 -6.51
C CYS A 59 4.30 -5.60 -5.78
N ARG A 60 4.45 -6.07 -4.53
CA ARG A 60 3.32 -6.53 -3.70
C ARG A 60 2.30 -5.44 -3.40
N CYS A 61 2.74 -4.19 -3.26
CA CYS A 61 1.85 -3.05 -3.05
C CYS A 61 1.16 -2.63 -4.35
N LYS A 62 1.90 -2.55 -5.46
CA LYS A 62 1.36 -2.24 -6.79
C LYS A 62 0.28 -3.24 -7.19
N GLU A 63 0.59 -4.53 -7.13
CA GLU A 63 -0.36 -5.60 -7.50
C GLU A 63 -1.59 -5.59 -6.59
N THR A 64 -1.43 -5.35 -5.28
CA THR A 64 -2.56 -5.15 -4.37
C THR A 64 -3.46 -4.02 -4.86
N ALA A 65 -2.88 -2.86 -5.15
CA ALA A 65 -3.61 -1.67 -5.59
C ALA A 65 -4.33 -1.89 -6.92
N GLU A 66 -3.69 -2.53 -7.88
CA GLU A 66 -4.25 -2.85 -9.19
C GLU A 66 -5.46 -3.78 -9.07
N LEU A 67 -5.33 -4.84 -8.29
CA LEU A 67 -6.38 -5.85 -8.07
C LEU A 67 -7.59 -5.31 -7.30
N LEU A 68 -7.46 -4.22 -6.55
CA LEU A 68 -8.63 -3.53 -6.00
C LEU A 68 -9.60 -3.07 -7.10
N GLY A 69 -9.11 -2.72 -8.29
CA GLY A 69 -9.92 -2.29 -9.42
C GLY A 69 -10.77 -1.05 -9.12
N ARG A 70 -10.25 -0.10 -8.34
CA ARG A 70 -10.97 1.12 -7.94
C ARG A 70 -10.52 2.36 -8.69
N GLY A 71 -9.52 2.27 -9.53
CA GLY A 71 -8.98 3.36 -10.35
C GLY A 71 -7.58 3.04 -10.83
N ALA A 72 -7.04 3.88 -11.71
CA ALA A 72 -5.66 3.78 -12.14
C ALA A 72 -4.72 3.96 -10.94
N VAL A 73 -3.69 3.11 -10.86
CA VAL A 73 -2.69 3.15 -9.78
C VAL A 73 -1.56 4.09 -10.17
N ALA A 74 -1.26 5.06 -9.32
CA ALA A 74 -0.07 5.90 -9.44
C ALA A 74 0.95 5.53 -8.36
N ILE A 75 2.22 5.48 -8.74
CA ILE A 75 3.31 5.28 -7.80
C ILE A 75 3.61 6.61 -7.12
N GLU A 76 3.67 6.56 -5.79
CA GLU A 76 3.99 7.72 -4.96
C GLU A 76 5.23 7.40 -4.10
N PRO A 77 6.39 7.98 -4.39
CA PRO A 77 7.63 7.65 -3.70
C PRO A 77 7.60 7.80 -2.18
N VAL A 78 6.79 8.73 -1.66
CA VAL A 78 6.62 8.91 -0.21
C VAL A 78 6.02 7.69 0.48
N LEU A 79 5.39 6.79 -0.28
CA LEU A 79 4.82 5.52 0.19
C LEU A 79 5.82 4.36 0.20
N ASN A 80 7.04 4.56 -0.33
CA ASN A 80 8.05 3.51 -0.40
C ASN A 80 8.44 3.02 1.00
N SER A 81 8.74 1.72 1.10
CA SER A 81 9.14 1.13 2.37
C SER A 81 10.50 1.67 2.83
N PHE A 82 10.60 2.08 4.08
CA PHE A 82 11.86 2.43 4.73
C PHE A 82 12.36 1.30 5.65
N PHE A 83 11.92 0.08 5.43
CA PHE A 83 12.32 -1.07 6.27
C PHE A 83 13.84 -1.26 6.33
N ALA A 84 14.51 -1.08 5.20
CA ALA A 84 15.96 -1.18 5.08
C ALA A 84 16.69 0.17 5.35
N ASP A 85 15.97 1.28 5.38
CA ASP A 85 16.53 2.63 5.55
C ASP A 85 15.84 3.38 6.69
N ARG A 86 16.12 2.93 7.91
CA ARG A 86 15.54 3.48 9.14
C ARG A 86 15.81 4.97 9.38
N PRO A 87 16.98 5.55 9.00
CA PRO A 87 17.21 6.98 9.14
C PRO A 87 16.21 7.87 8.39
N THR A 88 15.58 7.38 7.33
CA THR A 88 14.58 8.16 6.56
C THR A 88 13.18 8.16 7.16
N THR A 89 12.92 7.35 8.19
CA THR A 89 11.58 7.11 8.76
C THR A 89 10.86 8.40 9.12
N GLU A 90 11.53 9.30 9.83
CA GLU A 90 10.90 10.51 10.38
C GLU A 90 10.52 11.49 9.27
N ALA A 91 11.44 11.77 8.35
CA ALA A 91 11.20 12.68 7.23
C ALA A 91 10.11 12.14 6.29
N GLN A 92 10.16 10.86 5.98
CA GLN A 92 9.17 10.22 5.10
C GLN A 92 7.80 10.16 5.75
N THR A 93 7.72 9.86 7.05
CA THR A 93 6.46 9.88 7.80
C THR A 93 5.86 11.29 7.85
N ALA A 94 6.69 12.33 8.03
CA ALA A 94 6.23 13.72 7.98
C ALA A 94 5.70 14.10 6.59
N ALA A 95 6.37 13.68 5.52
CA ALA A 95 5.92 13.90 4.15
C ALA A 95 4.60 13.17 3.86
N LEU A 96 4.42 11.95 4.35
CA LEU A 96 3.17 11.19 4.21
C LEU A 96 2.01 11.86 4.98
N ARG A 97 2.26 12.40 6.17
CA ARG A 97 1.28 13.21 6.90
C ARG A 97 0.87 14.45 6.11
N GLY A 98 1.85 15.12 5.48
CA GLY A 98 1.59 16.25 4.59
C GLY A 98 0.67 15.88 3.43
N LEU A 99 0.97 14.79 2.73
CA LEU A 99 0.14 14.29 1.63
C LEU A 99 -1.32 14.05 2.07
N LEU A 100 -1.52 13.44 3.24
CA LEU A 100 -2.86 13.18 3.77
C LEU A 100 -3.59 14.46 4.19
N ARG A 101 -2.89 15.38 4.85
CA ARG A 101 -3.46 16.66 5.31
C ARG A 101 -3.88 17.53 4.13
N ASP A 102 -3.05 17.56 3.09
CA ASP A 102 -3.23 18.44 1.94
C ASP A 102 -4.13 17.81 0.87
N TRP A 103 -4.69 16.62 1.14
CA TRP A 103 -5.63 15.96 0.25
C TRP A 103 -6.98 16.67 0.23
N ILE A 104 -7.33 17.24 -0.90
CA ILE A 104 -8.56 18.04 -1.10
C ILE A 104 -9.50 17.48 -2.18
N GLU A 105 -9.10 16.40 -2.88
CA GLU A 105 -9.97 15.80 -3.89
C GLU A 105 -11.21 15.18 -3.23
N PRO A 106 -12.40 15.28 -3.85
CA PRO A 106 -13.63 14.70 -3.30
C PRO A 106 -13.67 13.17 -3.40
N ARG A 107 -12.85 12.58 -4.26
CA ARG A 107 -12.76 11.13 -4.40
C ARG A 107 -12.03 10.52 -3.20
N PRO A 108 -12.48 9.34 -2.72
CA PRO A 108 -11.74 8.61 -1.71
C PRO A 108 -10.28 8.35 -2.14
N LEU A 109 -9.35 8.50 -1.20
CA LEU A 109 -7.94 8.17 -1.39
C LEU A 109 -7.65 6.81 -0.77
N VAL A 110 -7.04 5.91 -1.55
CA VAL A 110 -6.52 4.61 -1.10
C VAL A 110 -5.01 4.60 -1.25
N LEU A 111 -4.30 4.29 -0.16
CA LEU A 111 -2.85 4.14 -0.13
C LEU A 111 -2.50 2.68 0.12
N ALA A 112 -1.95 1.98 -0.89
CA ALA A 112 -1.43 0.62 -0.75
C ALA A 112 0.05 0.67 -0.38
N ILE A 113 0.37 0.32 0.87
CA ILE A 113 1.69 0.55 1.47
C ILE A 113 2.20 -0.64 2.29
N CYS A 114 3.45 -0.57 2.68
CA CYS A 114 4.07 -1.54 3.58
C CYS A 114 3.75 -1.23 5.05
N GLN A 115 3.82 -2.27 5.90
CA GLN A 115 3.52 -2.15 7.33
C GLN A 115 4.35 -1.09 8.05
N VAL A 116 5.63 -0.94 7.69
CA VAL A 116 6.52 0.02 8.35
C VAL A 116 6.02 1.47 8.21
N ASN A 117 5.44 1.81 7.07
CA ASN A 117 4.88 3.13 6.82
C ASN A 117 3.62 3.35 7.67
N ILE A 118 2.77 2.32 7.81
CA ILE A 118 1.56 2.37 8.65
C ILE A 118 1.96 2.56 10.11
N THR A 119 2.88 1.74 10.61
CA THR A 119 3.37 1.84 11.97
C THR A 119 4.02 3.21 12.25
N GLY A 120 4.84 3.71 11.32
CA GLY A 120 5.46 5.04 11.44
C GLY A 120 4.44 6.17 11.47
N LEU A 121 3.35 6.05 10.70
CA LEU A 121 2.33 7.09 10.59
C LEU A 121 1.39 7.15 11.80
N ILE A 122 0.89 6.00 12.25
CA ILE A 122 -0.21 5.89 13.23
C ILE A 122 0.05 4.93 14.38
N GLY A 123 1.19 4.25 14.42
CA GLY A 123 1.56 3.33 15.50
C GLY A 123 0.79 2.01 15.53
N ILE A 124 -0.02 1.70 14.51
CA ILE A 124 -0.86 0.50 14.46
C ILE A 124 -0.24 -0.56 13.56
N PHE A 125 -0.41 -1.82 13.94
CA PHE A 125 -0.06 -2.96 13.11
C PHE A 125 -1.30 -3.53 12.44
N LEU A 126 -1.35 -3.49 11.09
CA LEU A 126 -2.39 -4.09 10.28
C LEU A 126 -1.95 -5.48 9.80
N VAL A 127 -2.87 -6.42 9.73
CA VAL A 127 -2.62 -7.70 9.03
C VAL A 127 -2.64 -7.49 7.52
N SER A 128 -2.10 -8.44 6.76
CA SER A 128 -2.07 -8.35 5.30
C SER A 128 -3.47 -8.17 4.70
N GLY A 129 -3.62 -7.19 3.84
CA GLY A 129 -4.90 -6.85 3.20
C GLY A 129 -5.85 -6.04 4.08
N GLU A 130 -5.50 -5.77 5.33
CA GLU A 130 -6.34 -4.94 6.19
C GLU A 130 -6.33 -3.48 5.73
N LEU A 131 -7.51 -2.87 5.76
CA LEU A 131 -7.74 -1.49 5.36
C LEU A 131 -8.27 -0.69 6.53
N LEU A 132 -7.66 0.47 6.78
CA LEU A 132 -8.03 1.38 7.86
C LEU A 132 -8.52 2.71 7.30
N LEU A 133 -9.64 3.17 7.81
CA LEU A 133 -10.11 4.55 7.59
C LEU A 133 -9.36 5.50 8.51
N VAL A 134 -8.81 6.52 7.94
CA VAL A 134 -8.12 7.59 8.66
C VAL A 134 -8.67 8.94 8.27
#